data_91ccc126a688df24b1b2513199a96315
#
_entry.id   91ccc126a688df24b1b2513199a96315
#
_cell.length_a   1.000
_cell.length_b   1.000
_cell.length_c   1.000
_cell.angle_alpha   90.00
_cell.angle_beta   90.00
_cell.angle_gamma   90.00
#
_symmetry.space_group_name_H-M   'P 1'
#
loop_
_entity.id
_entity.type
_entity.pdbx_description
1 polymer ?
#
loop_
_entity_poly.entity_id
_entity_poly.type
_entity_poly.pdbx_seq_one_letter_code
_entity_poly.pdbx_strand_id
1 'polypeptide(L)'
;MKRLRTVVPMIAACLLLTSQAGAAFACGDCDPGRPMAAAHAATARYQSLNLAKKSGYSILADTAGITCIADPEMGAMGVHYVEGDLVKDPAIDARHPEALVYAPDQHGRLQLAALEYVVIKGDWDATQLQPPSVGAPQATAPPILFGHEFNFTDAPNRYGLPPFYSLHTWLWKDNPAGTFAMWNPSVHCDET
;
A
#
# COMPACT_ATOMS: atom_id res chain seq x y z
N MET A 1 -71.50 -60.61 20.74
CA MET A 1 -70.41 -59.97 21.44
C MET A 1 -69.43 -59.43 20.36
N LYS A 2 -69.52 -58.11 19.99
CA LYS A 2 -68.67 -57.47 18.96
C LYS A 2 -67.56 -56.77 19.67
N ARG A 3 -66.31 -57.15 19.39
CA ARG A 3 -65.09 -56.47 19.92
C ARG A 3 -64.79 -55.29 19.07
N LEU A 4 -64.83 -54.12 19.67
CA LEU A 4 -64.44 -52.84 19.06
C LEU A 4 -62.90 -52.75 19.06
N ARG A 5 -62.25 -52.61 17.90
CA ARG A 5 -60.82 -52.37 17.75
C ARG A 5 -60.58 -50.86 17.68
N THR A 6 -59.92 -50.36 18.71
CA THR A 6 -59.51 -48.98 18.77
C THR A 6 -58.26 -48.82 17.90
N VAL A 7 -58.28 -47.93 16.88
CA VAL A 7 -57.17 -47.57 16.06
C VAL A 7 -56.60 -46.30 16.66
N VAL A 8 -55.35 -46.34 17.09
CA VAL A 8 -54.56 -45.18 17.56
C VAL A 8 -53.84 -44.58 16.35
N PRO A 9 -54.04 -43.32 16.01
CA PRO A 9 -53.26 -42.70 14.95
C PRO A 9 -51.84 -42.31 15.48
N MET A 10 -50.83 -42.80 14.79
CA MET A 10 -49.41 -42.45 14.99
C MET A 10 -49.17 -41.11 14.34
N ILE A 11 -48.97 -40.06 15.16
CA ILE A 11 -48.60 -38.73 14.68
C ILE A 11 -47.06 -38.75 14.44
N ALA A 12 -46.67 -38.75 13.18
CA ALA A 12 -45.28 -38.57 12.79
C ALA A 12 -44.88 -37.10 12.95
N ALA A 13 -44.11 -36.78 13.98
CA ALA A 13 -43.50 -35.45 14.13
C ALA A 13 -42.36 -35.31 13.14
N CYS A 14 -42.57 -34.53 12.09
CA CYS A 14 -41.56 -34.15 11.14
C CYS A 14 -40.70 -33.01 11.77
N LEU A 15 -39.53 -33.37 12.30
CA LEU A 15 -38.54 -32.38 12.73
C LEU A 15 -37.96 -31.70 11.49
N LEU A 16 -38.40 -30.47 11.22
CA LEU A 16 -37.75 -29.56 10.26
C LEU A 16 -36.46 -29.05 10.88
N LEU A 17 -35.34 -29.68 10.51
CA LEU A 17 -33.98 -29.11 10.73
C LEU A 17 -33.83 -27.93 9.79
N THR A 18 -34.06 -26.71 10.28
CA THR A 18 -33.63 -25.48 9.61
C THR A 18 -32.12 -25.36 9.73
N SER A 19 -31.40 -25.80 8.70
CA SER A 19 -29.99 -25.44 8.55
C SER A 19 -29.90 -23.92 8.29
N GLN A 20 -29.53 -23.17 9.31
CA GLN A 20 -29.08 -21.79 9.11
C GLN A 20 -27.74 -21.87 8.38
N ALA A 21 -27.78 -21.73 7.05
CA ALA A 21 -26.59 -21.37 6.28
C ALA A 21 -26.19 -19.97 6.73
N GLY A 22 -25.19 -19.89 7.62
CA GLY A 22 -24.52 -18.65 7.93
C GLY A 22 -23.99 -18.08 6.63
N ALA A 23 -24.53 -16.92 6.21
CA ALA A 23 -23.94 -16.15 5.14
C ALA A 23 -22.53 -15.75 5.60
N ALA A 24 -21.53 -16.51 5.17
CA ALA A 24 -20.17 -16.06 5.20
C ALA A 24 -20.13 -14.84 4.27
N PHE A 25 -20.09 -13.65 4.84
CA PHE A 25 -19.72 -12.46 4.11
C PHE A 25 -18.31 -12.73 3.58
N ALA A 26 -18.21 -13.21 2.35
CA ALA A 26 -16.96 -13.25 1.62
C ALA A 26 -16.53 -11.78 1.48
N CYS A 27 -15.53 -11.37 2.26
CA CYS A 27 -14.85 -10.10 2.10
C CYS A 27 -14.11 -10.18 0.75
N GLY A 28 -14.80 -9.83 -0.34
CA GLY A 28 -14.28 -9.91 -1.70
C GLY A 28 -13.10 -8.97 -1.95
N ASP A 29 -12.81 -8.07 -1.00
CA ASP A 29 -11.77 -7.06 -1.08
C ASP A 29 -10.58 -7.32 -0.12
N CYS A 30 -10.56 -8.47 0.58
CA CYS A 30 -9.52 -8.79 1.55
C CYS A 30 -8.31 -9.54 0.97
N ASP A 31 -8.21 -9.69 -0.35
CA ASP A 31 -7.04 -10.27 -1.01
C ASP A 31 -6.00 -9.17 -1.29
N PRO A 32 -4.87 -9.12 -0.54
CA PRO A 32 -3.82 -8.13 -0.75
C PRO A 32 -3.16 -8.22 -2.13
N GLY A 33 -3.33 -9.33 -2.85
CA GLY A 33 -2.85 -9.50 -4.21
C GLY A 33 -3.61 -8.66 -5.25
N ARG A 34 -4.90 -8.37 -5.03
CA ARG A 34 -5.70 -7.57 -5.97
C ARG A 34 -5.24 -6.11 -6.09
N PRO A 35 -5.03 -5.37 -4.98
CA PRO A 35 -4.49 -4.01 -5.04
C PRO A 35 -3.08 -3.97 -5.63
N MET A 36 -2.20 -4.93 -5.32
CA MET A 36 -0.84 -5.00 -5.89
C MET A 36 -0.88 -5.23 -7.40
N ALA A 37 -1.73 -6.15 -7.88
CA ALA A 37 -1.91 -6.39 -9.31
C ALA A 37 -2.48 -5.14 -10.02
N ALA A 38 -3.39 -4.41 -9.37
CA ALA A 38 -3.94 -3.16 -9.89
C ALA A 38 -2.87 -2.05 -9.96
N ALA A 39 -2.02 -1.92 -8.94
CA ALA A 39 -0.87 -1.01 -8.93
C ALA A 39 0.11 -1.33 -10.06
N HIS A 40 0.49 -2.61 -10.20
CA HIS A 40 1.36 -3.08 -11.29
C HIS A 40 0.78 -2.72 -12.67
N ALA A 41 -0.49 -3.03 -12.92
CA ALA A 41 -1.15 -2.73 -14.20
C ALA A 41 -1.23 -1.22 -14.47
N ALA A 42 -1.56 -0.40 -13.47
CA ALA A 42 -1.69 1.05 -13.63
C ALA A 42 -0.34 1.73 -13.91
N THR A 43 0.74 1.21 -13.35
CA THR A 43 2.09 1.80 -13.46
C THR A 43 2.94 1.22 -14.59
N ALA A 44 2.45 0.18 -15.29
CA ALA A 44 3.17 -0.44 -16.42
C ALA A 44 3.61 0.56 -17.49
N ARG A 45 2.82 1.58 -17.77
CA ARG A 45 3.14 2.66 -18.73
C ARG A 45 4.38 3.46 -18.32
N TYR A 46 4.71 3.49 -17.05
CA TYR A 46 5.85 4.24 -16.51
C TYR A 46 7.19 3.48 -16.60
N GLN A 47 7.21 2.30 -17.21
CA GLN A 47 8.45 1.74 -17.75
C GLN A 47 9.09 2.73 -18.75
N SER A 48 8.28 3.59 -19.35
CA SER A 48 8.76 4.76 -20.09
C SER A 48 8.87 5.98 -19.15
N LEU A 49 10.08 6.33 -18.75
CA LEU A 49 10.35 7.53 -17.94
C LEU A 49 9.77 8.81 -18.58
N ASN A 50 9.74 8.88 -19.92
CA ASN A 50 9.13 10.01 -20.63
C ASN A 50 7.62 10.11 -20.38
N LEU A 51 6.92 8.97 -20.24
CA LEU A 51 5.49 8.98 -19.89
C LEU A 51 5.29 9.39 -18.43
N ALA A 52 6.16 8.95 -17.51
CA ALA A 52 6.13 9.40 -16.13
C ALA A 52 6.25 10.93 -16.04
N LYS A 53 7.28 11.50 -16.70
CA LYS A 53 7.48 12.97 -16.77
C LYS A 53 6.28 13.71 -17.36
N LYS A 54 5.66 13.19 -18.42
CA LYS A 54 4.44 13.79 -19.02
C LYS A 54 3.22 13.69 -18.12
N SER A 55 3.24 12.77 -17.15
CA SER A 55 2.17 12.58 -16.16
C SER A 55 2.39 13.36 -14.85
N GLY A 56 3.37 14.29 -14.82
CA GLY A 56 3.61 15.18 -13.67
C GLY A 56 4.78 14.74 -12.77
N TYR A 57 5.27 13.51 -12.93
CA TYR A 57 6.38 13.05 -12.11
C TYR A 57 7.68 13.77 -12.45
N SER A 58 8.34 14.35 -11.45
CA SER A 58 9.61 15.06 -11.57
C SER A 58 10.65 14.47 -10.63
N ILE A 59 11.93 14.57 -11.05
CA ILE A 59 13.02 14.02 -10.25
C ILE A 59 13.09 14.72 -8.89
N LEU A 60 13.22 13.94 -7.84
CA LEU A 60 13.47 14.41 -6.48
C LEU A 60 14.97 14.46 -6.23
N ALA A 61 15.45 15.59 -5.75
CA ALA A 61 16.76 15.70 -5.12
C ALA A 61 16.56 15.96 -3.62
N ASP A 62 17.39 15.37 -2.78
CA ASP A 62 17.41 15.69 -1.36
C ASP A 62 18.01 17.08 -1.10
N THR A 63 18.05 17.52 0.15
CA THR A 63 18.57 18.85 0.53
C THR A 63 20.07 19.02 0.24
N ALA A 64 20.81 17.94 -0.03
CA ALA A 64 22.21 17.96 -0.48
C ALA A 64 22.33 17.88 -2.01
N GLY A 65 21.22 17.83 -2.76
CA GLY A 65 21.20 17.70 -4.21
C GLY A 65 21.38 16.27 -4.72
N ILE A 66 21.31 15.26 -3.83
CA ILE A 66 21.47 13.85 -4.18
C ILE A 66 20.16 13.33 -4.73
N THR A 67 20.20 12.72 -5.92
CA THR A 67 19.00 12.19 -6.61
C THR A 67 18.88 10.67 -6.51
N CYS A 68 20.00 9.94 -6.44
CA CYS A 68 19.98 8.50 -6.21
C CYS A 68 20.30 8.22 -4.74
N ILE A 69 19.33 7.62 -4.05
CA ILE A 69 19.40 7.46 -2.60
C ILE A 69 19.96 6.08 -2.29
N ALA A 70 21.14 6.04 -1.65
CA ALA A 70 21.82 4.82 -1.27
C ALA A 70 22.22 4.82 0.21
N ASP A 71 22.36 3.61 0.73
CA ASP A 71 22.96 3.30 2.03
C ASP A 71 24.11 2.31 1.80
N PRO A 72 25.30 2.56 2.37
CA PRO A 72 26.50 1.74 2.12
C PRO A 72 26.36 0.26 2.56
N GLU A 73 25.48 -0.02 3.52
CA GLU A 73 25.30 -1.36 4.10
C GLU A 73 24.06 -2.07 3.57
N MET A 74 23.01 -1.30 3.25
CA MET A 74 21.70 -1.85 2.90
C MET A 74 21.40 -1.84 1.39
N GLY A 75 22.23 -1.19 0.57
CA GLY A 75 22.00 -1.00 -0.86
C GLY A 75 21.34 0.34 -1.17
N ALA A 76 20.48 0.41 -2.17
CA ALA A 76 19.86 1.67 -2.55
C ALA A 76 18.33 1.60 -2.65
N MET A 77 17.69 2.75 -2.47
CA MET A 77 16.30 2.95 -2.89
C MET A 77 16.24 3.20 -4.40
N GLY A 78 17.18 3.99 -4.93
CA GLY A 78 17.22 4.43 -6.32
C GLY A 78 16.86 5.89 -6.52
N VAL A 79 16.42 6.24 -7.73
CA VAL A 79 16.06 7.60 -8.15
C VAL A 79 14.55 7.77 -8.10
N HIS A 80 14.08 8.71 -7.28
CA HIS A 80 12.66 8.99 -7.11
C HIS A 80 12.18 10.05 -8.10
N TYR A 81 11.07 9.76 -8.76
CA TYR A 81 10.29 10.72 -9.54
C TYR A 81 8.95 10.91 -8.84
N VAL A 82 8.70 12.11 -8.34
CA VAL A 82 7.57 12.44 -7.46
C VAL A 82 6.54 13.28 -8.19
N GLU A 83 5.28 12.97 -7.98
CA GLU A 83 4.14 13.80 -8.39
C GLU A 83 3.67 14.60 -7.17
N GLY A 84 4.04 15.91 -7.14
CA GLY A 84 3.90 16.75 -5.96
C GLY A 84 2.45 17.07 -5.58
N ASP A 85 1.49 16.97 -6.48
CA ASP A 85 0.08 17.22 -6.15
C ASP A 85 -0.53 15.97 -5.49
N LEU A 86 -0.06 14.75 -5.81
CA LEU A 86 -0.43 13.54 -5.09
C LEU A 86 0.11 13.56 -3.65
N VAL A 87 1.35 14.02 -3.44
CA VAL A 87 1.93 14.13 -2.08
C VAL A 87 1.13 15.06 -1.17
N LYS A 88 0.46 16.07 -1.73
CA LYS A 88 -0.40 17.02 -0.99
C LYS A 88 -1.82 16.49 -0.74
N ASP A 89 -2.20 15.41 -1.43
CA ASP A 89 -3.47 14.75 -1.22
C ASP A 89 -3.31 13.67 -0.15
N PRO A 90 -4.05 13.69 0.96
CA PRO A 90 -3.96 12.65 1.99
C PRO A 90 -4.59 11.30 1.56
N ALA A 91 -5.19 11.21 0.38
CA ALA A 91 -5.75 9.96 -0.13
C ALA A 91 -4.64 9.00 -0.56
N ILE A 92 -4.78 7.72 -0.20
CA ILE A 92 -3.85 6.66 -0.63
C ILE A 92 -4.56 5.78 -1.65
N ASP A 93 -4.06 5.77 -2.89
CA ASP A 93 -4.57 4.94 -3.98
C ASP A 93 -3.46 4.06 -4.54
N ALA A 94 -3.65 2.74 -4.45
CA ALA A 94 -2.70 1.77 -4.99
C ALA A 94 -2.35 1.98 -6.48
N ARG A 95 -3.21 2.63 -7.25
CA ARG A 95 -3.02 2.87 -8.69
C ARG A 95 -2.28 4.17 -9.01
N HIS A 96 -2.20 5.07 -8.04
CA HIS A 96 -1.64 6.41 -8.19
C HIS A 96 -0.58 6.67 -7.12
N PRO A 97 0.59 5.98 -7.18
CA PRO A 97 1.67 6.20 -6.23
C PRO A 97 2.20 7.63 -6.32
N GLU A 98 2.54 8.22 -5.20
CA GLU A 98 3.11 9.56 -5.09
C GLU A 98 4.51 9.63 -5.70
N ALA A 99 5.25 8.50 -5.68
CA ALA A 99 6.55 8.41 -6.30
C ALA A 99 6.74 7.12 -7.11
N LEU A 100 7.47 7.25 -8.21
CA LEU A 100 7.99 6.16 -9.03
C LEU A 100 9.49 6.07 -8.77
N VAL A 101 9.97 4.89 -8.38
CA VAL A 101 11.37 4.66 -8.07
C VAL A 101 12.03 3.93 -9.23
N TYR A 102 13.08 4.53 -9.77
CA TYR A 102 13.87 3.97 -10.86
C TYR A 102 15.24 3.53 -10.34
N ALA A 103 15.66 2.37 -10.76
CA ALA A 103 17.01 1.87 -10.53
C ALA A 103 17.82 1.91 -11.82
N PRO A 104 19.11 2.27 -11.79
CA PRO A 104 19.98 2.14 -12.95
C PRO A 104 20.22 0.67 -13.30
N ASP A 105 20.23 0.34 -14.59
CA ASP A 105 20.68 -0.94 -15.08
C ASP A 105 22.23 -0.93 -15.23
N GLN A 106 22.81 -2.04 -15.67
CA GLN A 106 24.26 -2.16 -15.90
C GLN A 106 24.84 -1.16 -16.90
N HIS A 107 24.01 -0.42 -17.61
CA HIS A 107 24.40 0.64 -18.57
C HIS A 107 24.04 2.04 -18.07
N GLY A 108 23.65 2.18 -16.81
CA GLY A 108 23.22 3.45 -16.21
C GLY A 108 21.82 3.92 -16.68
N ARG A 109 21.06 3.09 -17.42
CA ARG A 109 19.71 3.46 -17.87
C ARG A 109 18.71 3.19 -16.76
N LEU A 110 17.88 4.20 -16.49
CA LEU A 110 16.86 4.11 -15.44
C LEU A 110 15.71 3.18 -15.88
N GLN A 111 15.43 2.16 -15.07
CA GLN A 111 14.33 1.21 -15.20
C GLN A 111 13.40 1.35 -14.01
N LEU A 112 12.08 1.36 -14.23
CA LEU A 112 11.13 1.37 -13.13
C LEU A 112 11.37 0.13 -12.25
N ALA A 113 11.55 0.33 -10.96
CA ALA A 113 11.93 -0.71 -10.01
C ALA A 113 10.91 -0.87 -8.90
N ALA A 114 10.48 0.25 -8.31
CA ALA A 114 9.54 0.25 -7.20
C ALA A 114 8.53 1.41 -7.32
N LEU A 115 7.50 1.34 -6.50
CA LEU A 115 6.57 2.42 -6.23
C LEU A 115 6.78 2.88 -4.80
N GLU A 116 6.58 4.15 -4.53
CA GLU A 116 6.53 4.64 -3.16
C GLU A 116 5.26 5.45 -2.96
N TYR A 117 4.54 5.09 -1.90
CA TYR A 117 3.34 5.77 -1.44
C TYR A 117 3.74 6.67 -0.28
N VAL A 118 3.35 7.96 -0.36
CA VAL A 118 3.77 8.97 0.61
C VAL A 118 2.58 9.82 1.03
N VAL A 119 2.43 10.05 2.33
CA VAL A 119 1.44 11.00 2.83
C VAL A 119 2.04 11.84 3.97
N ILE A 120 1.83 13.14 3.92
CA ILE A 120 2.24 14.04 5.00
C ILE A 120 1.44 13.70 6.26
N LYS A 121 2.15 13.47 7.37
CA LYS A 121 1.53 13.01 8.62
C LYS A 121 0.41 13.94 9.09
N GLY A 122 0.63 15.26 9.05
CA GLY A 122 -0.38 16.23 9.49
C GLY A 122 -1.67 16.16 8.67
N ASP A 123 -1.55 15.97 7.35
CA ASP A 123 -2.68 15.87 6.45
C ASP A 123 -3.42 14.53 6.64
N TRP A 124 -2.68 13.42 6.79
CA TRP A 124 -3.25 12.12 7.14
C TRP A 124 -4.01 12.15 8.45
N ASP A 125 -3.38 12.67 9.50
CA ASP A 125 -3.99 12.78 10.83
C ASP A 125 -5.30 13.59 10.78
N ALA A 126 -5.33 14.66 9.99
CA ALA A 126 -6.54 15.46 9.80
C ALA A 126 -7.71 14.68 9.19
N THR A 127 -7.44 13.70 8.32
CA THR A 127 -8.49 12.84 7.75
C THR A 127 -9.05 11.84 8.77
N GLN A 128 -8.28 11.49 9.80
CA GLN A 128 -8.65 10.49 10.81
C GLN A 128 -9.37 11.09 12.02
N LEU A 129 -9.35 12.42 12.15
CA LEU A 129 -10.01 13.10 13.25
C LEU A 129 -11.53 13.04 13.09
N GLN A 130 -12.17 12.09 13.77
CA GLN A 130 -13.59 12.20 14.10
C GLN A 130 -13.78 13.39 15.05
N PRO A 131 -14.97 14.06 15.04
CA PRO A 131 -15.21 15.18 15.94
C PRO A 131 -14.88 14.76 17.38
N PRO A 132 -14.12 15.58 18.13
CA PRO A 132 -13.57 15.18 19.41
C PRO A 132 -14.70 14.81 20.36
N SER A 133 -14.81 13.54 20.70
CA SER A 133 -15.39 13.16 21.99
C SER A 133 -14.42 13.70 23.04
N VAL A 134 -14.93 14.64 23.83
CA VAL A 134 -14.20 15.41 24.84
C VAL A 134 -13.25 14.50 25.62
N GLY A 135 -11.93 14.66 25.49
CA GLY A 135 -11.04 14.23 26.54
C GLY A 135 -9.72 13.52 26.20
N ALA A 136 -9.39 13.13 24.97
CA ALA A 136 -8.06 12.58 24.70
C ALA A 136 -7.56 12.92 23.28
N PRO A 137 -6.28 13.30 23.10
CA PRO A 137 -5.68 13.28 21.79
C PRO A 137 -5.63 11.82 21.31
N GLN A 138 -6.40 11.47 20.27
CA GLN A 138 -6.29 10.18 19.64
C GLN A 138 -4.99 10.18 18.82
N ALA A 139 -4.05 9.32 19.20
CA ALA A 139 -2.93 8.99 18.33
C ALA A 139 -3.53 8.35 17.06
N THR A 140 -3.29 8.98 15.93
CA THR A 140 -3.73 8.45 14.64
C THR A 140 -2.85 7.28 14.25
N ALA A 141 -3.45 6.18 13.80
CA ALA A 141 -2.69 5.04 13.32
C ALA A 141 -2.03 5.36 11.97
N PRO A 142 -0.82 4.85 11.70
CA PRO A 142 -0.23 4.93 10.37
C PRO A 142 -1.14 4.34 9.29
N PRO A 143 -1.03 4.81 8.04
CA PRO A 143 -1.75 4.20 6.92
C PRO A 143 -1.35 2.73 6.72
N ILE A 144 -2.27 1.97 6.11
CA ILE A 144 -2.02 0.57 5.71
C ILE A 144 -2.37 0.43 4.22
N LEU A 145 -1.43 -0.10 3.43
CA LEU A 145 -1.67 -0.49 2.05
C LEU A 145 -1.05 -1.86 1.79
N PHE A 146 -1.69 -2.70 0.98
CA PHE A 146 -1.27 -4.09 0.71
C PHE A 146 -1.10 -4.96 1.98
N GLY A 147 -1.77 -4.59 3.08
CA GLY A 147 -1.62 -5.26 4.38
C GLY A 147 -0.35 -4.86 5.16
N HIS A 148 0.37 -3.84 4.68
CA HIS A 148 1.58 -3.32 5.33
C HIS A 148 1.35 -1.90 5.84
N GLU A 149 1.80 -1.66 7.07
CA GLU A 149 1.81 -0.35 7.70
C GLU A 149 2.93 0.51 7.09
N PHE A 150 2.66 1.80 6.89
CA PHE A 150 3.65 2.75 6.39
C PHE A 150 4.71 3.05 7.45
N ASN A 151 5.94 3.22 7.00
CA ASN A 151 7.04 3.67 7.84
C ASN A 151 6.90 5.16 8.14
N PHE A 152 7.21 5.54 9.38
CA PHE A 152 7.22 6.94 9.80
C PHE A 152 8.61 7.55 9.60
N THR A 153 8.64 8.76 9.02
CA THR A 153 9.84 9.59 8.91
C THR A 153 9.58 10.94 9.58
N ASP A 154 10.36 11.25 10.60
CA ASP A 154 10.23 12.51 11.35
C ASP A 154 10.98 13.67 10.65
N ALA A 155 10.76 14.89 11.14
CA ALA A 155 11.53 16.06 10.76
C ALA A 155 12.55 16.42 11.87
N PRO A 156 13.74 16.98 11.51
CA PRO A 156 14.19 17.23 10.14
C PRO A 156 14.61 15.93 9.42
N ASN A 157 14.32 15.85 8.12
CA ASN A 157 14.72 14.72 7.29
C ASN A 157 15.47 15.20 6.04
N ARG A 158 16.09 14.27 5.32
CA ARG A 158 16.92 14.58 4.15
C ARG A 158 16.17 15.28 3.02
N TYR A 159 14.85 15.18 2.97
CA TYR A 159 14.02 15.78 1.92
C TYR A 159 13.53 17.18 2.28
N GLY A 160 13.75 17.64 3.52
CA GLY A 160 13.24 18.93 4.01
C GLY A 160 11.71 18.96 4.14
N LEU A 161 11.07 17.81 4.17
CA LEU A 161 9.61 17.66 4.31
C LEU A 161 9.18 17.70 5.77
N PRO A 162 7.91 18.08 6.06
CA PRO A 162 7.29 17.79 7.35
C PRO A 162 7.33 16.29 7.64
N PRO A 163 7.03 15.85 8.88
CA PRO A 163 6.90 14.43 9.18
C PRO A 163 5.91 13.75 8.23
N PHE A 164 6.27 12.57 7.72
CA PHE A 164 5.46 11.84 6.75
C PHE A 164 5.49 10.33 6.99
N TYR A 165 4.52 9.63 6.40
CA TYR A 165 4.49 8.20 6.28
C TYR A 165 4.83 7.77 4.86
N SER A 166 5.58 6.69 4.68
CA SER A 166 5.83 6.12 3.35
C SER A 166 5.88 4.59 3.33
N LEU A 167 5.57 4.03 2.17
CA LEU A 167 5.65 2.59 1.91
C LEU A 167 6.30 2.35 0.54
N HIS A 168 7.51 1.82 0.56
CA HIS A 168 8.15 1.27 -0.63
C HIS A 168 7.51 -0.06 -1.05
N THR A 169 7.32 -0.26 -2.35
CA THR A 169 6.76 -1.50 -2.90
C THR A 169 7.50 -1.90 -4.17
N TRP A 170 8.36 -2.90 -4.07
CA TRP A 170 9.19 -3.41 -5.17
C TRP A 170 8.39 -4.34 -6.08
N LEU A 171 7.64 -3.76 -7.03
CA LEU A 171 6.79 -4.51 -7.97
C LEU A 171 7.45 -4.81 -9.31
N TRP A 172 8.53 -4.09 -9.67
CA TRP A 172 9.14 -4.14 -10.99
C TRP A 172 10.56 -4.69 -10.97
N LYS A 173 11.16 -4.79 -9.80
CA LYS A 173 12.47 -5.36 -9.55
C LYS A 173 12.43 -6.17 -8.27
N ASP A 174 12.94 -7.39 -8.31
CA ASP A 174 13.06 -8.21 -7.11
C ASP A 174 13.91 -7.53 -6.04
N ASN A 175 13.47 -7.62 -4.80
CA ASN A 175 14.22 -7.16 -3.65
C ASN A 175 14.50 -8.33 -2.70
N PRO A 176 15.77 -8.78 -2.57
CA PRO A 176 16.12 -9.86 -1.64
C PRO A 176 15.78 -9.58 -0.17
N ALA A 177 15.70 -8.30 0.22
CA ALA A 177 15.30 -7.88 1.56
C ALA A 177 13.77 -7.91 1.76
N GLY A 178 12.98 -8.11 0.70
CA GLY A 178 11.52 -8.21 0.74
C GLY A 178 10.83 -7.12 -0.08
N THR A 179 9.60 -7.43 -0.54
CA THR A 179 8.80 -6.55 -1.42
C THR A 179 8.54 -5.17 -0.82
N PHE A 180 8.46 -5.05 0.51
CA PHE A 180 8.15 -3.80 1.21
C PHE A 180 9.35 -3.23 1.99
N ALA A 181 10.56 -3.80 1.80
CA ALA A 181 11.75 -3.25 2.39
C ALA A 181 12.12 -1.91 1.72
N MET A 182 12.54 -0.94 2.53
CA MET A 182 12.92 0.39 2.06
C MET A 182 14.12 0.33 1.12
N TRP A 183 15.13 -0.48 1.44
CA TRP A 183 16.37 -0.63 0.72
C TRP A 183 16.40 -1.91 -0.09
N ASN A 184 17.08 -1.89 -1.22
CA ASN A 184 17.32 -3.07 -2.04
C ASN A 184 18.82 -3.30 -2.21
N PRO A 185 19.39 -4.38 -1.66
CA PRO A 185 20.81 -4.66 -1.77
C PRO A 185 21.28 -4.98 -3.20
N SER A 186 20.34 -5.19 -4.13
CA SER A 186 20.65 -5.40 -5.56
C SER A 186 20.54 -4.11 -6.39
N VAL A 187 20.32 -2.97 -5.74
CA VAL A 187 20.31 -1.64 -6.39
C VAL A 187 21.51 -0.86 -5.89
N HIS A 188 22.21 -0.25 -6.83
CA HIS A 188 23.37 0.59 -6.55
C HIS A 188 23.21 1.93 -7.27
N CYS A 189 23.65 3.01 -6.62
CA CYS A 189 23.79 4.31 -7.25
C CYS A 189 25.24 4.39 -7.74
N ASP A 190 25.44 4.68 -9.02
CA ASP A 190 26.78 4.94 -9.52
C ASP A 190 27.34 6.15 -8.76
N GLU A 191 28.60 6.06 -8.31
CA GLU A 191 29.31 7.21 -7.77
C GLU A 191 29.52 8.20 -8.92
N THR A 192 28.74 9.29 -8.92
CA THR A 192 28.90 10.41 -9.86
C THR A 192 29.79 11.48 -9.26
#